data_d59b544e7c4514dea56ace48ee03b238
#
_entry.id   d59b544e7c4514dea56ace48ee03b238
#
_cell.length_a   1.000
_cell.length_b   1.000
_cell.length_c   1.000
_cell.angle_alpha   90.00
_cell.angle_beta   90.00
_cell.angle_gamma   90.00
#
_symmetry.space_group_name_H-M   'P 1'
#
loop_
_entity.id
_entity.type
_entity.pdbx_description
1 polymer ?
#
loop_
_entity_poly.entity_id
_entity_poly.type
_entity_poly.pdbx_seq_one_letter_code
_entity_poly.pdbx_strand_id
1 'polypeptide(L)'
;IDVMDAVGSNIRVDTYGWEVKRILPRVNEDINEEWISDKTRYACDGLLKQRLDTPYIRENGKLIKSTWNDALKLAVSKIKSFNPNEIAGLVGDLADLEMMRNFKYFFEKIIGSNNFECRQDKIYINPSDRMNYIFNSSINGIEESDLIFLVGTNPRLEATLLNARIRKTYVNNKVEIYSVGDPGDLTYPYKKIGDDT
;
A
#
# COMPACT_ATOMS: atom_id res chain seq x y z
N ILE A 1 -2.67 12.95 -1.47
CA ILE A 1 -2.50 11.69 -2.23
C ILE A 1 -3.18 10.58 -1.45
N ASP A 2 -3.88 9.71 -2.17
CA ASP A 2 -4.44 8.48 -1.63
C ASP A 2 -3.32 7.49 -1.24
N VAL A 3 -3.55 6.75 -0.16
CA VAL A 3 -2.62 5.73 0.35
C VAL A 3 -3.21 4.32 0.30
N MET A 4 -4.40 4.16 -0.27
CA MET A 4 -5.13 2.89 -0.27
C MET A 4 -4.70 1.97 -1.43
N ASP A 5 -3.98 2.49 -2.40
CA ASP A 5 -3.32 1.76 -3.48
C ASP A 5 -2.05 2.49 -3.95
N ALA A 6 -1.31 1.90 -4.88
CA ALA A 6 -0.06 2.45 -5.40
C ALA A 6 -0.23 3.40 -6.61
N VAL A 7 -1.45 3.75 -6.99
CA VAL A 7 -1.73 4.62 -8.15
C VAL A 7 -1.32 6.07 -7.88
N GLY A 8 -1.44 6.52 -6.62
CA GLY A 8 -1.14 7.89 -6.25
C GLY A 8 -2.27 8.87 -6.57
N SER A 9 -3.51 8.42 -6.52
CA SER A 9 -4.69 9.23 -6.81
C SER A 9 -4.72 10.52 -6.01
N ASN A 10 -5.06 11.61 -6.68
CA ASN A 10 -5.17 12.92 -6.06
C ASN A 10 -6.54 13.07 -5.41
N ILE A 11 -6.54 13.43 -4.14
CA ILE A 11 -7.77 13.51 -3.33
C ILE A 11 -7.92 14.87 -2.66
N ARG A 12 -9.18 15.21 -2.35
CA ARG A 12 -9.57 16.27 -1.44
C ARG A 12 -10.24 15.65 -0.24
N VAL A 13 -9.80 16.04 0.94
CA VAL A 13 -10.35 15.60 2.22
C VAL A 13 -11.18 16.74 2.80
N ASP A 14 -12.48 16.53 2.96
CA ASP A 14 -13.37 17.50 3.60
C ASP A 14 -13.53 17.12 5.08
N THR A 15 -13.29 18.08 5.96
CA THR A 15 -13.34 17.89 7.41
C THR A 15 -14.36 18.82 8.05
N TYR A 16 -14.88 18.38 9.20
CA TYR A 16 -15.64 19.23 10.12
C TYR A 16 -15.13 19.01 11.53
N GLY A 17 -14.53 20.04 12.10
CA GLY A 17 -13.74 19.88 13.33
C GLY A 17 -12.60 18.88 13.13
N TRP A 18 -12.54 17.89 13.97
CA TRP A 18 -11.54 16.81 13.92
C TRP A 18 -11.97 15.56 13.12
N GLU A 19 -13.13 15.63 12.48
CA GLU A 19 -13.71 14.49 11.79
C GLU A 19 -13.60 14.65 10.27
N VAL A 20 -13.08 13.63 9.60
CA VAL A 20 -13.14 13.53 8.14
C VAL A 20 -14.55 13.15 7.75
N LYS A 21 -15.21 13.97 6.95
CA LYS A 21 -16.61 13.77 6.52
C LYS A 21 -16.71 13.07 5.18
N ARG A 22 -15.78 13.30 4.28
CA ARG A 22 -15.74 12.65 2.97
C ARG A 22 -14.39 12.81 2.29
N ILE A 23 -14.12 11.88 1.38
CA ILE A 23 -13.03 11.93 0.43
C ILE A 23 -13.60 12.10 -0.98
N LEU A 24 -13.07 13.05 -1.72
CA LEU A 24 -13.46 13.34 -3.10
C LEU A 24 -12.22 13.32 -4.00
N PRO A 25 -12.38 13.02 -5.29
CA PRO A 25 -11.27 13.13 -6.23
C PRO A 25 -10.88 14.61 -6.40
N ARG A 26 -9.60 14.82 -6.61
CA ARG A 26 -9.06 16.05 -7.16
C ARG A 26 -8.56 15.74 -8.56
N VAL A 27 -9.02 16.48 -9.55
CA VAL A 27 -8.69 16.23 -10.96
C VAL A 27 -7.18 16.23 -11.19
N ASN A 28 -6.70 15.17 -11.80
CA ASN A 28 -5.33 15.03 -12.30
C ASN A 28 -5.37 14.09 -13.51
N GLU A 29 -5.30 14.67 -14.71
CA GLU A 29 -5.42 13.93 -15.98
C GLU A 29 -4.32 12.88 -16.15
N ASP A 30 -3.13 13.12 -15.62
CA ASP A 30 -2.00 12.20 -15.73
C ASP A 30 -2.12 10.97 -14.82
N ILE A 31 -2.90 11.04 -13.74
CA ILE A 31 -2.99 10.00 -12.72
C ILE A 31 -4.40 9.39 -12.67
N ASN A 32 -5.32 10.08 -12.02
CA ASN A 32 -6.65 9.56 -11.66
C ASN A 32 -7.80 10.20 -12.45
N GLU A 33 -7.52 11.11 -13.38
CA GLU A 33 -8.55 11.93 -14.04
C GLU A 33 -9.47 12.58 -12.97
N GLU A 34 -10.76 12.38 -13.05
CA GLU A 34 -11.75 12.88 -12.07
C GLU A 34 -12.27 11.78 -11.11
N TRP A 35 -11.58 10.63 -11.05
CA TRP A 35 -12.05 9.45 -10.34
C TRP A 35 -11.22 9.12 -9.10
N ILE A 36 -11.82 8.41 -8.17
CA ILE A 36 -11.15 7.68 -7.09
C ILE A 36 -11.86 6.33 -6.87
N SER A 37 -11.14 5.36 -6.32
CA SER A 37 -11.72 4.06 -5.99
C SER A 37 -12.74 4.19 -4.84
N ASP A 38 -13.69 3.26 -4.76
CA ASP A 38 -14.63 3.20 -3.64
C ASP A 38 -13.92 2.92 -2.32
N LYS A 39 -12.84 2.14 -2.34
CA LYS A 39 -11.99 1.92 -1.18
C LYS A 39 -11.45 3.24 -0.63
N THR A 40 -10.93 4.10 -1.47
CA THR A 40 -10.45 5.44 -1.11
C THR A 40 -11.58 6.30 -0.56
N ARG A 41 -12.74 6.27 -1.22
CA ARG A 41 -13.89 7.11 -0.87
C ARG A 41 -14.45 6.80 0.51
N TYR A 42 -14.53 5.52 0.87
CA TYR A 42 -15.25 5.07 2.07
C TYR A 42 -14.36 4.66 3.24
N ALA A 43 -13.05 4.49 3.03
CA ALA A 43 -12.12 4.10 4.10
C ALA A 43 -12.08 5.10 5.27
N CYS A 44 -12.43 6.36 5.03
CA CYS A 44 -12.43 7.41 6.06
C CYS A 44 -13.37 7.14 7.23
N ASP A 45 -14.41 6.32 7.06
CA ASP A 45 -15.33 5.95 8.13
C ASP A 45 -14.63 5.23 9.29
N GLY A 46 -13.51 4.54 9.02
CA GLY A 46 -12.71 3.85 10.02
C GLY A 46 -11.77 4.73 10.83
N LEU A 47 -11.54 5.99 10.43
CA LEU A 47 -10.51 6.83 11.05
C LEU A 47 -10.78 7.17 12.53
N LEU A 48 -12.05 7.22 12.93
CA LEU A 48 -12.46 7.53 14.31
C LEU A 48 -13.02 6.31 15.06
N LYS A 49 -13.14 5.15 14.41
CA LYS A 49 -13.77 3.96 15.00
C LYS A 49 -12.72 2.92 15.37
N GLN A 50 -12.83 2.39 16.58
CA GLN A 50 -11.98 1.30 17.07
C GLN A 50 -10.48 1.60 16.99
N ARG A 51 -10.10 2.88 17.17
CA ARG A 51 -8.69 3.32 17.17
C ARG A 51 -8.09 3.12 18.54
N LEU A 52 -6.84 2.64 18.56
CA LEU A 52 -6.04 2.62 19.78
C LEU A 52 -5.45 4.03 20.01
N ASP A 53 -5.89 4.69 21.05
CA ASP A 53 -5.49 6.06 21.44
C ASP A 53 -4.57 6.10 22.65
N THR A 54 -4.45 4.98 23.34
CA THR A 54 -3.62 4.81 24.54
C THR A 54 -2.81 3.53 24.47
N PRO A 55 -1.59 3.49 25.03
CA PRO A 55 -0.85 2.25 25.13
C PRO A 55 -1.45 1.29 26.16
N TYR A 56 -1.25 0.01 25.91
CA TYR A 56 -1.62 -1.05 26.84
C TYR A 56 -0.40 -1.91 27.13
N ILE A 57 -0.27 -2.32 28.38
CA ILE A 57 0.71 -3.33 28.82
C ILE A 57 -0.01 -4.60 29.28
N ARG A 58 0.67 -5.73 29.18
CA ARG A 58 0.10 -7.00 29.62
C ARG A 58 0.58 -7.33 31.03
N GLU A 59 -0.36 -7.43 31.96
CA GLU A 59 -0.12 -7.87 33.33
C GLU A 59 -1.03 -9.04 33.66
N ASN A 60 -0.46 -10.13 34.17
CA ASN A 60 -1.20 -11.35 34.54
C ASN A 60 -2.14 -11.85 33.41
N GLY A 61 -1.67 -11.77 32.15
CA GLY A 61 -2.42 -12.20 30.96
C GLY A 61 -3.45 -11.20 30.42
N LYS A 62 -3.75 -10.10 31.13
CA LYS A 62 -4.73 -9.07 30.75
C LYS A 62 -4.04 -7.81 30.22
N LEU A 63 -4.65 -7.17 29.23
CA LEU A 63 -4.22 -5.87 28.73
C LEU A 63 -4.77 -4.77 29.65
N ILE A 64 -3.90 -3.95 30.21
CA ILE A 64 -4.21 -2.86 31.12
C ILE A 64 -3.74 -1.55 30.47
N LYS A 65 -4.58 -0.49 30.55
CA LYS A 65 -4.20 0.85 30.09
C LYS A 65 -2.94 1.32 30.82
N SER A 66 -2.03 1.95 30.08
CA SER A 66 -0.75 2.43 30.60
C SER A 66 -0.45 3.84 30.13
N THR A 67 0.53 4.46 30.73
CA THR A 67 1.14 5.68 30.20
C THR A 67 2.15 5.33 29.12
N TRP A 68 2.40 6.27 28.19
CA TRP A 68 3.46 6.10 27.19
C TRP A 68 4.83 5.87 27.83
N ASN A 69 5.13 6.56 28.92
CA ASN A 69 6.40 6.42 29.61
C ASN A 69 6.60 5.00 30.16
N ASP A 70 5.58 4.42 30.78
CA ASP A 70 5.67 3.08 31.36
C ASP A 70 5.69 1.99 30.28
N ALA A 71 4.89 2.16 29.21
CA ALA A 71 4.89 1.25 28.07
C ALA A 71 6.26 1.24 27.36
N LEU A 72 6.87 2.41 27.14
CA LEU A 72 8.19 2.53 26.53
C LEU A 72 9.30 1.95 27.44
N LYS A 73 9.25 2.20 28.74
CA LYS A 73 10.18 1.59 29.69
C LYS A 73 10.11 0.07 29.66
N LEU A 74 8.92 -0.48 29.63
CA LEU A 74 8.72 -1.92 29.54
C LEU A 74 9.25 -2.46 28.20
N ALA A 75 8.94 -1.80 27.09
CA ALA A 75 9.44 -2.20 25.76
C ALA A 75 10.98 -2.19 25.72
N VAL A 76 11.62 -1.13 26.20
CA VAL A 76 13.08 -1.03 26.29
C VAL A 76 13.68 -2.12 27.16
N SER A 77 13.07 -2.40 28.34
CA SER A 77 13.56 -3.47 29.23
C SER A 77 13.48 -4.84 28.57
N LYS A 78 12.40 -5.10 27.80
CA LYS A 78 12.24 -6.34 27.04
C LYS A 78 13.27 -6.45 25.91
N ILE A 79 13.43 -5.41 25.10
CA ILE A 79 14.43 -5.39 24.03
C ILE A 79 15.84 -5.68 24.58
N LYS A 80 16.20 -5.07 25.70
CA LYS A 80 17.50 -5.28 26.34
C LYS A 80 17.70 -6.66 26.98
N SER A 81 16.62 -7.42 27.19
CA SER A 81 16.70 -8.77 27.78
C SER A 81 16.92 -9.89 26.76
N PHE A 82 16.89 -9.58 25.47
CA PHE A 82 17.09 -10.54 24.40
C PHE A 82 18.37 -10.25 23.61
N ASN A 83 18.94 -11.26 22.95
CA ASN A 83 20.02 -11.04 22.00
C ASN A 83 19.47 -10.35 20.74
N PRO A 84 20.25 -9.49 20.08
CA PRO A 84 19.80 -8.81 18.86
C PRO A 84 19.22 -9.75 17.79
N ASN A 85 19.83 -10.93 17.62
CA ASN A 85 19.37 -11.91 16.63
C ASN A 85 18.03 -12.60 16.96
N GLU A 86 17.55 -12.45 18.20
CA GLU A 86 16.23 -12.93 18.63
C GLU A 86 15.13 -11.90 18.46
N ILE A 87 15.51 -10.68 18.04
CA ILE A 87 14.58 -9.56 17.85
C ILE A 87 14.34 -9.37 16.36
N ALA A 88 13.08 -9.46 15.95
CA ALA A 88 12.65 -9.18 14.61
C ALA A 88 11.67 -8.01 14.57
N GLY A 89 11.64 -7.30 13.45
CA GLY A 89 10.75 -6.18 13.24
C GLY A 89 10.04 -6.23 11.89
N LEU A 90 8.79 -5.83 11.90
CA LEU A 90 7.97 -5.71 10.70
C LEU A 90 7.36 -4.30 10.66
N VAL A 91 7.57 -3.59 9.56
CA VAL A 91 6.93 -2.31 9.28
C VAL A 91 5.92 -2.47 8.14
N GLY A 92 4.74 -1.89 8.30
CA GLY A 92 3.68 -2.00 7.29
C GLY A 92 3.94 -1.15 6.05
N ASP A 93 3.30 -1.51 4.96
CA ASP A 93 3.36 -0.87 3.66
C ASP A 93 2.71 0.54 3.63
N LEU A 94 1.85 0.84 4.60
CA LEU A 94 1.27 2.19 4.78
C LEU A 94 2.14 3.13 5.64
N ALA A 95 3.32 2.67 6.09
CA ALA A 95 4.26 3.53 6.79
C ALA A 95 4.93 4.51 5.81
N ASP A 96 5.15 5.75 6.25
CA ASP A 96 5.88 6.73 5.47
C ASP A 96 7.38 6.40 5.37
N LEU A 97 8.07 7.02 4.43
CA LEU A 97 9.47 6.77 4.15
C LEU A 97 10.37 7.14 5.35
N GLU A 98 10.02 8.19 6.08
CA GLU A 98 10.73 8.63 7.29
C GLU A 98 10.61 7.60 8.40
N MET A 99 9.43 7.02 8.58
CA MET A 99 9.22 5.93 9.54
C MET A 99 10.03 4.69 9.15
N MET A 100 9.99 4.27 7.89
CA MET A 100 10.75 3.12 7.39
C MET A 100 12.26 3.32 7.59
N ARG A 101 12.78 4.51 7.29
CA ARG A 101 14.19 4.84 7.51
C ARG A 101 14.58 4.83 8.98
N ASN A 102 13.76 5.43 9.84
CA ASN A 102 14.00 5.44 11.29
C ASN A 102 13.92 4.03 11.87
N PHE A 103 12.99 3.22 11.39
CA PHE A 103 12.87 1.82 11.77
C PHE A 103 14.12 1.03 11.39
N LYS A 104 14.59 1.15 10.16
CA LYS A 104 15.85 0.54 9.71
C LYS A 104 17.03 0.99 10.57
N TYR A 105 17.18 2.29 10.81
CA TYR A 105 18.25 2.83 11.66
C TYR A 105 18.18 2.26 13.08
N PHE A 106 16.98 2.20 13.66
CA PHE A 106 16.77 1.66 15.00
C PHE A 106 17.20 0.19 15.09
N PHE A 107 16.84 -0.63 14.12
CA PHE A 107 17.23 -2.03 14.09
C PHE A 107 18.74 -2.21 13.87
N GLU A 108 19.31 -1.59 12.86
CA GLU A 108 20.72 -1.76 12.51
C GLU A 108 21.68 -1.13 13.54
N LYS A 109 21.36 0.06 14.04
CA LYS A 109 22.30 0.86 14.83
C LYS A 109 22.03 0.85 16.33
N ILE A 110 20.77 0.67 16.74
CA ILE A 110 20.41 0.71 18.17
C ILE A 110 20.24 -0.71 18.72
N ILE A 111 19.49 -1.57 18.03
CA ILE A 111 19.32 -2.97 18.45
C ILE A 111 20.54 -3.81 18.03
N GLY A 112 21.09 -3.57 16.85
CA GLY A 112 22.16 -4.39 16.25
C GLY A 112 21.63 -5.64 15.58
N SER A 113 20.38 -5.63 15.11
CA SER A 113 19.73 -6.74 14.39
C SER A 113 19.48 -6.38 12.94
N ASN A 114 19.63 -7.35 12.05
CA ASN A 114 19.25 -7.26 10.64
C ASN A 114 17.93 -7.97 10.34
N ASN A 115 17.22 -8.45 11.36
CA ASN A 115 15.97 -9.19 11.22
C ASN A 115 14.80 -8.22 11.12
N PHE A 116 14.69 -7.47 10.03
CA PHE A 116 13.55 -6.59 9.79
C PHE A 116 13.12 -6.65 8.34
N GLU A 117 11.82 -6.47 8.10
CA GLU A 117 11.21 -6.56 6.79
C GLU A 117 10.00 -5.59 6.69
N CYS A 118 9.67 -5.19 5.47
CA CYS A 118 8.44 -4.45 5.16
C CYS A 118 7.52 -5.21 4.20
N ARG A 119 8.05 -6.18 3.45
CA ARG A 119 7.29 -6.98 2.47
C ARG A 119 6.53 -8.09 3.19
N GLN A 120 5.21 -8.04 3.11
CA GLN A 120 4.33 -9.02 3.76
C GLN A 120 3.90 -10.14 2.81
N ASP A 121 3.99 -9.90 1.51
CA ASP A 121 3.46 -10.72 0.42
C ASP A 121 4.53 -11.61 -0.27
N LYS A 122 5.75 -11.65 0.25
CA LYS A 122 6.91 -12.37 -0.31
C LYS A 122 7.38 -11.87 -1.68
N ILE A 123 6.91 -10.73 -2.16
CA ILE A 123 7.39 -10.14 -3.41
C ILE A 123 8.88 -9.78 -3.26
N TYR A 124 9.70 -10.25 -4.19
CA TYR A 124 11.09 -9.85 -4.30
C TYR A 124 11.25 -8.80 -5.40
N ILE A 125 11.73 -7.64 -5.02
CA ILE A 125 12.08 -6.57 -5.96
C ILE A 125 13.58 -6.30 -5.85
N ASN A 126 14.31 -6.40 -6.95
CA ASN A 126 15.70 -6.01 -6.98
C ASN A 126 15.82 -4.47 -6.98
N PRO A 127 16.34 -3.85 -5.92
CA PRO A 127 16.41 -2.39 -5.80
C PRO A 127 17.57 -1.76 -6.58
N SER A 128 18.44 -2.56 -7.22
CA SER A 128 19.62 -2.06 -7.94
C SER A 128 19.26 -1.21 -9.17
N ASP A 129 18.08 -1.45 -9.75
CA ASP A 129 17.58 -0.68 -10.89
C ASP A 129 16.17 -0.18 -10.59
N ARG A 130 15.94 1.12 -10.72
CA ARG A 130 14.65 1.75 -10.51
C ARG A 130 13.56 1.24 -11.45
N MET A 131 13.91 0.80 -12.64
CA MET A 131 12.97 0.22 -13.61
C MET A 131 12.25 -1.02 -13.08
N ASN A 132 12.83 -1.71 -12.08
CA ASN A 132 12.23 -2.91 -11.49
C ASN A 132 11.02 -2.62 -10.58
N TYR A 133 10.81 -1.38 -10.14
CA TYR A 133 9.76 -1.02 -9.19
C TYR A 133 9.04 0.29 -9.51
N ILE A 134 9.28 0.87 -10.67
CA ILE A 134 8.58 2.06 -11.17
C ILE A 134 7.80 1.68 -12.41
N PHE A 135 6.55 2.15 -12.52
CA PHE A 135 5.78 2.03 -13.74
C PHE A 135 6.34 2.98 -14.82
N ASN A 136 7.09 2.42 -15.77
CA ASN A 136 7.93 3.19 -16.68
C ASN A 136 7.16 3.90 -17.81
N SER A 137 5.99 3.37 -18.18
CA SER A 137 5.20 3.90 -19.31
C SER A 137 4.35 5.12 -18.96
N SER A 138 4.36 5.56 -17.69
CA SER A 138 3.41 6.50 -17.10
C SER A 138 1.95 6.00 -17.11
N ILE A 139 1.12 6.54 -16.22
CA ILE A 139 -0.28 6.10 -16.10
C ILE A 139 -1.10 6.57 -17.30
N ASN A 140 -0.93 7.82 -17.73
CA ASN A 140 -1.57 8.35 -18.93
C ASN A 140 -1.06 7.68 -20.22
N GLY A 141 0.20 7.25 -20.27
CA GLY A 141 0.78 6.54 -21.40
C GLY A 141 0.12 5.20 -21.73
N ILE A 142 -0.68 4.63 -20.80
CA ILE A 142 -1.51 3.46 -21.11
C ILE A 142 -2.44 3.71 -22.30
N GLU A 143 -2.91 4.95 -22.48
CA GLU A 143 -3.83 5.30 -23.56
C GLU A 143 -3.18 5.29 -24.95
N GLU A 144 -1.84 5.36 -25.01
CA GLU A 144 -1.03 5.30 -26.22
C GLU A 144 -0.48 3.89 -26.53
N SER A 145 -0.86 2.90 -25.71
CA SER A 145 -0.32 1.55 -25.85
C SER A 145 -0.93 0.81 -27.04
N ASP A 146 -0.08 0.13 -27.81
CA ASP A 146 -0.49 -0.79 -28.89
C ASP A 146 -0.86 -2.18 -28.35
N LEU A 147 -0.30 -2.55 -27.19
CA LEU A 147 -0.52 -3.83 -26.53
C LEU A 147 -0.39 -3.66 -25.01
N ILE A 148 -1.25 -4.35 -24.27
CA ILE A 148 -1.19 -4.40 -22.80
C ILE A 148 -1.00 -5.85 -22.36
N PHE A 149 -0.02 -6.06 -21.48
CA PHE A 149 0.29 -7.37 -20.96
C PHE A 149 0.20 -7.39 -19.43
N LEU A 150 -0.71 -8.24 -18.90
CA LEU A 150 -0.95 -8.42 -17.47
C LEU A 150 -0.26 -9.69 -17.01
N VAL A 151 0.58 -9.59 -16.01
CA VAL A 151 1.35 -10.72 -15.47
C VAL A 151 1.08 -10.88 -13.98
N GLY A 152 0.35 -11.94 -13.60
CA GLY A 152 0.07 -12.29 -12.21
C GLY A 152 -0.65 -11.20 -11.40
N THR A 153 -1.42 -10.34 -12.06
CA THR A 153 -2.08 -9.19 -11.41
C THR A 153 -3.56 -9.12 -11.75
N ASN A 154 -4.35 -8.63 -10.79
CA ASN A 154 -5.73 -8.24 -11.02
C ASN A 154 -5.86 -6.71 -10.85
N PRO A 155 -5.69 -5.92 -11.93
CA PRO A 155 -5.73 -4.46 -11.82
C PRO A 155 -7.07 -3.91 -11.34
N ARG A 156 -8.17 -4.64 -11.49
CA ARG A 156 -9.48 -4.22 -10.96
C ARG A 156 -9.50 -4.16 -9.44
N LEU A 157 -8.81 -5.09 -8.77
CA LEU A 157 -8.76 -5.17 -7.31
C LEU A 157 -7.56 -4.43 -6.71
N GLU A 158 -6.42 -4.47 -7.39
CA GLU A 158 -5.16 -3.94 -6.88
C GLU A 158 -4.96 -2.47 -7.22
N ALA A 159 -5.41 -2.05 -8.41
CA ALA A 159 -5.22 -0.69 -8.92
C ALA A 159 -6.41 -0.27 -9.80
N THR A 160 -7.55 -0.06 -9.18
CA THR A 160 -8.85 0.13 -9.84
C THR A 160 -8.83 1.22 -10.90
N LEU A 161 -8.09 2.30 -10.68
CA LEU A 161 -8.02 3.40 -11.66
C LEU A 161 -7.14 3.06 -12.87
N LEU A 162 -6.10 2.24 -12.69
CA LEU A 162 -5.39 1.66 -13.84
C LEU A 162 -6.32 0.76 -14.66
N ASN A 163 -7.13 -0.05 -13.99
CA ASN A 163 -8.13 -0.88 -14.68
C ASN A 163 -9.13 -0.05 -15.47
N ALA A 164 -9.60 1.06 -14.91
CA ALA A 164 -10.50 2.00 -15.60
C ALA A 164 -9.83 2.60 -16.86
N ARG A 165 -8.57 2.97 -16.76
CA ARG A 165 -7.79 3.53 -17.88
C ARG A 165 -7.52 2.48 -18.95
N ILE A 166 -7.17 1.25 -18.59
CA ILE A 166 -7.05 0.14 -19.54
C ILE A 166 -8.37 -0.11 -20.26
N ARG A 167 -9.50 -0.09 -19.53
CA ARG A 167 -10.81 -0.20 -20.14
C ARG A 167 -11.10 0.94 -21.12
N LYS A 168 -10.79 2.17 -20.77
CA LYS A 168 -10.93 3.35 -21.64
C LYS A 168 -10.13 3.15 -22.93
N THR A 169 -8.87 2.72 -22.82
CA THR A 169 -8.00 2.43 -23.97
C THR A 169 -8.59 1.33 -24.86
N TYR A 170 -9.06 0.24 -24.25
CA TYR A 170 -9.73 -0.83 -25.00
C TYR A 170 -10.98 -0.34 -25.76
N VAL A 171 -11.81 0.46 -25.11
CA VAL A 171 -13.05 0.96 -25.72
C VAL A 171 -12.74 1.86 -26.91
N ASN A 172 -11.76 2.76 -26.79
CA ASN A 172 -11.41 3.75 -27.79
C ASN A 172 -10.56 3.17 -28.93
N ASN A 173 -9.53 2.42 -28.61
CA ASN A 173 -8.48 2.02 -29.56
C ASN A 173 -8.52 0.53 -29.90
N LYS A 174 -9.36 -0.27 -29.20
CA LYS A 174 -9.41 -1.74 -29.36
C LYS A 174 -8.04 -2.40 -29.13
N VAL A 175 -7.25 -1.85 -28.22
CA VAL A 175 -5.94 -2.40 -27.84
C VAL A 175 -6.03 -3.88 -27.51
N GLU A 176 -5.04 -4.66 -27.94
CA GLU A 176 -4.95 -6.08 -27.57
C GLU A 176 -4.46 -6.21 -26.11
N ILE A 177 -5.15 -7.06 -25.34
CA ILE A 177 -4.82 -7.29 -23.94
C ILE A 177 -4.57 -8.77 -23.73
N TYR A 178 -3.40 -9.11 -23.21
CA TYR A 178 -2.99 -10.48 -22.91
C TYR A 178 -2.75 -10.64 -21.41
N SER A 179 -2.93 -11.86 -20.90
CA SER A 179 -2.61 -12.18 -19.50
C SER A 179 -1.86 -13.50 -19.36
N VAL A 180 -0.96 -13.51 -18.36
CA VAL A 180 -0.45 -14.72 -17.72
C VAL A 180 -1.03 -14.75 -16.31
N GLY A 181 -1.59 -15.91 -15.93
CA GLY A 181 -2.46 -16.00 -14.76
C GLY A 181 -3.91 -15.68 -15.11
N ASP A 182 -4.79 -15.74 -14.13
CA ASP A 182 -6.21 -15.43 -14.27
C ASP A 182 -6.58 -14.17 -13.50
N PRO A 183 -6.67 -13.01 -14.15
CA PRO A 183 -7.08 -11.77 -13.51
C PRO A 183 -8.59 -11.67 -13.22
N GLY A 184 -9.39 -12.67 -13.61
CA GLY A 184 -10.83 -12.66 -13.42
C GLY A 184 -11.57 -11.67 -14.32
N ASP A 185 -12.75 -11.20 -13.87
CA ASP A 185 -13.53 -10.21 -14.61
C ASP A 185 -12.93 -8.80 -14.48
N LEU A 186 -12.31 -8.32 -15.56
CA LEU A 186 -11.73 -6.98 -15.67
C LEU A 186 -12.66 -5.94 -16.30
N THR A 187 -13.86 -6.35 -16.74
CA THR A 187 -14.85 -5.52 -17.47
C THR A 187 -14.45 -5.19 -18.92
N TYR A 188 -13.42 -5.84 -19.44
CA TYR A 188 -13.01 -5.85 -20.84
C TYR A 188 -12.43 -7.23 -21.19
N PRO A 189 -12.45 -7.65 -22.46
CA PRO A 189 -11.88 -8.94 -22.85
C PRO A 189 -10.35 -8.89 -22.83
N TYR A 190 -9.75 -10.01 -22.51
CA TYR A 190 -8.33 -10.28 -22.61
C TYR A 190 -8.09 -11.70 -23.12
N LYS A 191 -6.92 -11.96 -23.65
CA LYS A 191 -6.48 -13.27 -24.13
C LYS A 191 -5.48 -13.87 -23.16
N LYS A 192 -5.91 -14.92 -22.47
CA LYS A 192 -5.03 -15.66 -21.56
C LYS A 192 -4.04 -16.49 -22.39
N ILE A 193 -2.75 -16.37 -22.11
CA ILE A 193 -1.66 -17.06 -22.83
C ILE A 193 -0.83 -17.97 -21.91
N GLY A 194 -1.08 -17.98 -20.61
CA GLY A 194 -0.44 -18.85 -19.63
C GLY A 194 -1.24 -18.91 -18.34
N ASP A 195 -1.06 -19.99 -17.58
CA ASP A 195 -1.80 -20.23 -16.32
C ASP A 195 -1.01 -19.81 -15.08
N ASP A 196 0.31 -19.69 -15.18
CA ASP A 196 1.21 -19.45 -14.04
C ASP A 196 2.30 -18.42 -14.37
N THR A 197 2.81 -17.73 -13.35
CA THR A 197 3.84 -16.69 -13.44
C THR A 197 5.16 -17.13 -12.85
#